data_201ab8a0642cf0d6f8eb1cf78e858bd4
#
_entry.id   201ab8a0642cf0d6f8eb1cf78e858bd4
#
_cell.length_a   1.000
_cell.length_b   1.000
_cell.length_c   1.000
_cell.angle_alpha   90.00
_cell.angle_beta   90.00
_cell.angle_gamma   90.00
#
_symmetry.space_group_name_H-M   'P 1'
#
loop_
_entity.id
_entity.type
_entity.pdbx_description
1 polymer ?
#
loop_
_entity_poly.entity_id
_entity_poly.type
_entity_poly.pdbx_seq_one_letter_code
_entity_poly.pdbx_strand_id
1 'polypeptide(L)'
;MIVLREGTNGWTCITDWPASPGNDPMCIDDMFAKWNDALGAGAPLTVDRPGVAYMLAGGSDASNTDPFAMAPAAGEEWISTPAHVMLLSPGGFDAANFAATPKQDEPYIMWDGTPYEHLMVPVVPISQEAMGDVSAEMQNTMSAGPAGIVKNATIMGNPTVEGGEMVVLQEGTNGWICYPDRAVSPGNDPQCNDTISDAGFAAGATRTVPSAGLSYMLAGGSDESNTDPMASGPAAGEEWISTPSHLMFMVPGGFDTKFFTTDHMSGYPYIMWAGTDLEHIMIPVVDMPME
;
A
#
# COMPACT_ATOMS: atom_id res chain seq x y z
N MET A 1 18.30 12.46 -18.68
CA MET A 1 18.11 10.99 -18.81
C MET A 1 18.13 10.58 -20.27
N ILE A 2 18.51 9.33 -20.58
CA ILE A 2 18.46 8.75 -21.93
C ILE A 2 17.35 7.70 -21.90
N VAL A 3 16.41 7.78 -22.85
CA VAL A 3 15.37 6.76 -23.01
C VAL A 3 16.00 5.51 -23.61
N LEU A 4 15.93 4.39 -22.87
CA LEU A 4 16.45 3.08 -23.31
C LEU A 4 15.36 2.30 -24.07
N ARG A 5 14.10 2.45 -23.68
CA ARG A 5 12.92 1.83 -24.31
C ARG A 5 11.71 2.75 -24.11
N GLU A 6 10.97 3.00 -25.17
CA GLU A 6 9.69 3.70 -25.10
C GLU A 6 8.61 2.77 -24.53
N GLY A 7 7.82 3.27 -23.60
CA GLY A 7 6.65 2.61 -23.02
C GLY A 7 5.35 3.08 -23.64
N THR A 8 4.27 2.32 -23.43
CA THR A 8 2.92 2.65 -23.95
C THR A 8 1.84 2.64 -22.85
N ASN A 9 2.24 2.38 -21.60
CA ASN A 9 1.33 2.15 -20.47
C ASN A 9 1.24 3.34 -19.49
N GLY A 10 1.91 4.46 -19.78
CA GLY A 10 1.93 5.64 -18.92
C GLY A 10 2.90 5.57 -17.72
N TRP A 11 3.65 4.48 -17.60
CA TRP A 11 4.66 4.32 -16.54
C TRP A 11 6.06 4.65 -17.07
N THR A 12 6.87 5.27 -16.21
CA THR A 12 8.29 5.53 -16.46
C THR A 12 9.13 4.77 -15.43
N CYS A 13 10.00 3.86 -15.90
CA CYS A 13 10.94 3.17 -15.02
C CYS A 13 12.31 3.83 -15.13
N ILE A 14 12.89 4.17 -13.99
CA ILE A 14 14.18 4.85 -13.85
C ILE A 14 15.17 3.85 -13.26
N THR A 15 16.36 3.83 -13.84
CA THR A 15 17.45 2.96 -13.35
C THR A 15 17.96 3.43 -12.00
N ASP A 16 18.70 2.55 -11.34
CA ASP A 16 19.45 2.81 -10.13
C ASP A 16 20.20 4.16 -10.13
N TRP A 17 20.27 4.80 -8.97
CA TRP A 17 21.02 6.01 -8.74
C TRP A 17 22.40 5.70 -8.12
N PRO A 18 23.49 5.70 -8.90
CA PRO A 18 24.78 5.19 -8.46
C PRO A 18 25.47 6.01 -7.36
N ALA A 19 24.87 7.13 -6.90
CA ALA A 19 25.41 7.94 -5.80
C ALA A 19 24.93 7.46 -4.41
N SER A 20 23.87 6.65 -4.34
CA SER A 20 23.41 5.98 -3.13
C SER A 20 24.09 4.62 -2.97
N PRO A 21 24.16 4.06 -1.74
CA PRO A 21 24.72 2.73 -1.52
C PRO A 21 23.74 1.59 -1.85
N GLY A 22 22.46 1.91 -2.02
CA GLY A 22 21.42 0.94 -2.31
C GLY A 22 21.28 0.64 -3.80
N ASN A 23 20.32 -0.20 -4.13
CA ASN A 23 19.85 -0.40 -5.49
C ASN A 23 18.45 0.22 -5.56
N ASP A 24 18.33 1.39 -6.17
CA ASP A 24 17.18 2.29 -6.09
C ASP A 24 16.41 2.44 -7.42
N PRO A 25 16.22 1.39 -8.26
CA PRO A 25 15.39 1.53 -9.45
C PRO A 25 13.94 1.77 -9.03
N MET A 26 13.25 2.65 -9.74
CA MET A 26 11.85 2.94 -9.48
C MET A 26 11.02 2.94 -10.76
N CYS A 27 9.76 2.51 -10.66
CA CYS A 27 8.76 2.67 -11.71
C CYS A 27 7.66 3.59 -11.19
N ILE A 28 7.41 4.70 -11.88
CA ILE A 28 6.57 5.79 -11.43
C ILE A 28 5.42 6.05 -12.42
N ASP A 29 4.26 6.39 -11.89
CA ASP A 29 3.14 6.90 -12.68
C ASP A 29 3.38 8.36 -13.10
N ASP A 30 2.45 8.95 -13.83
CA ASP A 30 2.57 10.31 -14.32
C ASP A 30 2.47 11.39 -13.23
N MET A 31 1.87 11.09 -12.05
CA MET A 31 1.88 12.02 -10.91
C MET A 31 3.25 12.03 -10.22
N PHE A 32 3.82 10.85 -9.99
CA PHE A 32 5.21 10.75 -9.50
C PHE A 32 6.25 11.26 -10.52
N ALA A 33 5.98 11.19 -11.83
CA ALA A 33 6.83 11.82 -12.83
C ALA A 33 6.88 13.35 -12.64
N LYS A 34 5.72 13.99 -12.42
CA LYS A 34 5.65 15.43 -12.09
C LYS A 34 6.35 15.75 -10.77
N TRP A 35 6.18 14.87 -9.77
CA TRP A 35 6.84 15.00 -8.48
C TRP A 35 8.38 14.94 -8.64
N ASN A 36 8.88 13.98 -9.39
CA ASN A 36 10.31 13.83 -9.66
C ASN A 36 10.90 15.03 -10.44
N ASP A 37 10.16 15.54 -11.43
CA ASP A 37 10.55 16.74 -12.18
C ASP A 37 10.59 17.98 -11.27
N ALA A 38 9.60 18.15 -10.40
CA ALA A 38 9.54 19.26 -9.44
C ALA A 38 10.68 19.18 -8.41
N LEU A 39 10.96 17.99 -7.86
CA LEU A 39 12.08 17.73 -6.95
C LEU A 39 13.42 18.07 -7.63
N GLY A 40 13.64 17.57 -8.85
CA GLY A 40 14.87 17.83 -9.62
C GLY A 40 15.06 19.31 -9.98
N ALA A 41 13.98 20.08 -10.10
CA ALA A 41 14.01 21.52 -10.35
C ALA A 41 14.04 22.38 -9.07
N GLY A 42 13.90 21.79 -7.88
CA GLY A 42 13.69 22.51 -6.62
C GLY A 42 12.42 23.38 -6.64
N ALA A 43 11.41 22.98 -7.39
CA ALA A 43 10.17 23.73 -7.60
C ALA A 43 9.03 23.19 -6.71
N PRO A 44 8.15 24.04 -6.17
CA PRO A 44 7.03 23.55 -5.37
C PRO A 44 6.09 22.69 -6.24
N LEU A 45 5.54 21.63 -5.64
CA LEU A 45 4.55 20.76 -6.25
C LEU A 45 3.24 20.84 -5.46
N THR A 46 2.12 20.85 -6.18
CA THR A 46 0.81 20.54 -5.60
C THR A 46 0.40 19.15 -6.08
N VAL A 47 0.21 18.23 -5.15
CA VAL A 47 -0.35 16.91 -5.44
C VAL A 47 -1.86 17.08 -5.64
N ASP A 48 -2.30 17.02 -6.88
CA ASP A 48 -3.70 17.26 -7.28
C ASP A 48 -4.51 15.96 -7.41
N ARG A 49 -3.85 14.81 -7.40
CA ARG A 49 -4.42 13.48 -7.41
C ARG A 49 -3.48 12.46 -6.77
N PRO A 50 -3.94 11.27 -6.38
CA PRO A 50 -3.06 10.20 -5.92
C PRO A 50 -2.00 9.84 -6.96
N GLY A 51 -0.84 9.41 -6.48
CA GLY A 51 0.25 8.87 -7.29
C GLY A 51 0.80 7.59 -6.69
N VAL A 52 1.33 6.71 -7.52
CA VAL A 52 1.93 5.43 -7.13
C VAL A 52 3.30 5.28 -7.77
N ALA A 53 4.28 4.87 -6.96
CA ALA A 53 5.60 4.49 -7.44
C ALA A 53 6.05 3.18 -6.77
N TYR A 54 6.74 2.34 -7.54
CA TYR A 54 7.29 1.06 -7.08
C TYR A 54 8.80 1.14 -6.94
N MET A 55 9.32 0.69 -5.79
CA MET A 55 10.74 0.44 -5.53
C MET A 55 10.91 -0.96 -4.94
N LEU A 56 10.59 -1.99 -5.75
CA LEU A 56 10.56 -3.39 -5.30
C LEU A 56 11.96 -4.01 -5.11
N ALA A 57 13.00 -3.35 -5.54
CA ALA A 57 14.39 -3.72 -5.21
C ALA A 57 14.86 -3.13 -3.86
N GLY A 58 14.01 -2.34 -3.21
CA GLY A 58 14.38 -1.51 -2.07
C GLY A 58 14.93 -0.16 -2.48
N GLY A 59 15.57 0.54 -1.55
CA GLY A 59 16.19 1.82 -1.79
C GLY A 59 16.98 2.35 -0.60
N SER A 60 17.68 3.45 -0.80
CA SER A 60 18.36 4.17 0.27
C SER A 60 18.31 5.68 0.08
N ASP A 61 17.99 6.39 1.16
CA ASP A 61 17.83 7.83 1.20
C ASP A 61 18.83 8.47 2.16
N ALA A 62 19.30 9.68 1.79
CA ALA A 62 20.26 10.43 2.59
C ALA A 62 19.62 11.09 3.82
N SER A 63 18.32 11.44 3.74
CA SER A 63 17.61 12.16 4.80
C SER A 63 16.11 11.96 4.70
N ASN A 64 15.43 11.79 5.85
CA ASN A 64 13.95 11.76 5.93
C ASN A 64 13.33 13.17 6.02
N THR A 65 14.12 14.22 6.19
CA THR A 65 13.63 15.58 6.44
C THR A 65 14.09 16.60 5.40
N ASP A 66 15.19 16.33 4.69
CA ASP A 66 15.73 17.19 3.64
C ASP A 66 15.69 16.47 2.28
N PRO A 67 14.76 16.84 1.39
CA PRO A 67 14.63 16.21 0.07
C PRO A 67 15.81 16.48 -0.87
N PHE A 68 16.70 17.42 -0.52
CA PHE A 68 17.86 17.80 -1.32
C PHE A 68 19.18 17.28 -0.75
N ALA A 69 19.15 16.51 0.33
CA ALA A 69 20.35 15.90 0.90
C ALA A 69 20.95 14.88 -0.09
N MET A 70 22.23 15.07 -0.44
CA MET A 70 22.95 14.16 -1.34
C MET A 70 23.78 13.11 -0.58
N ALA A 71 23.85 13.21 0.73
CA ALA A 71 24.51 12.29 1.64
C ALA A 71 23.96 12.49 3.05
N PRO A 72 24.02 11.47 3.94
CA PRO A 72 23.63 11.61 5.33
C PRO A 72 24.39 12.72 6.05
N ALA A 73 23.77 13.34 7.05
CA ALA A 73 24.42 14.31 7.90
C ALA A 73 25.59 13.66 8.69
N ALA A 74 26.52 14.48 9.18
CA ALA A 74 27.68 13.98 9.89
C ALA A 74 27.28 13.14 11.14
N GLY A 75 27.61 11.87 11.13
CA GLY A 75 27.27 10.91 12.19
C GLY A 75 25.96 10.16 11.97
N GLU A 76 25.25 10.42 10.88
CA GLU A 76 24.07 9.65 10.46
C GLU A 76 24.44 8.61 9.39
N GLU A 77 23.61 7.62 9.25
CA GLU A 77 23.73 6.57 8.23
C GLU A 77 22.64 6.75 7.16
N TRP A 78 22.84 6.12 5.98
CA TRP A 78 21.81 6.04 4.97
C TRP A 78 20.56 5.33 5.50
N ILE A 79 19.40 5.88 5.21
CA ILE A 79 18.12 5.25 5.49
C ILE A 79 17.93 4.16 4.45
N SER A 80 17.91 2.91 4.88
CA SER A 80 17.64 1.77 3.98
C SER A 80 16.20 1.34 4.12
N THR A 81 15.47 1.28 3.01
CA THR A 81 14.09 0.79 2.94
C THR A 81 14.05 -0.48 2.10
N PRO A 82 13.43 -1.57 2.59
CA PRO A 82 13.26 -2.80 1.80
C PRO A 82 12.33 -2.57 0.61
N ALA A 83 11.93 -3.63 -0.10
CA ALA A 83 10.91 -3.51 -1.15
C ALA A 83 9.70 -2.72 -0.66
N HIS A 84 9.34 -1.66 -1.38
CA HIS A 84 8.28 -0.74 -0.96
C HIS A 84 7.54 -0.11 -2.16
N VAL A 85 6.37 0.41 -1.85
CA VAL A 85 5.60 1.32 -2.72
C VAL A 85 5.67 2.71 -2.11
N MET A 86 5.76 3.73 -2.93
CA MET A 86 5.59 5.13 -2.51
C MET A 86 4.22 5.63 -2.97
N LEU A 87 3.54 6.36 -2.10
CA LEU A 87 2.21 6.90 -2.38
C LEU A 87 2.21 8.43 -2.23
N LEU A 88 1.52 9.10 -3.15
CA LEU A 88 1.14 10.51 -3.04
C LEU A 88 -0.36 10.61 -2.77
N SER A 89 -0.74 11.54 -1.92
CA SER A 89 -2.15 11.85 -1.61
C SER A 89 -2.41 13.34 -1.70
N PRO A 90 -3.52 13.78 -2.34
CA PRO A 90 -3.99 15.15 -2.21
C PRO A 90 -4.21 15.48 -0.73
N GLY A 91 -3.60 16.58 -0.26
CA GLY A 91 -3.68 16.99 1.14
C GLY A 91 -2.66 16.31 2.06
N GLY A 92 -1.78 15.44 1.54
CA GLY A 92 -0.73 14.75 2.31
C GLY A 92 -1.24 13.60 3.17
N PHE A 93 -0.50 13.29 4.23
CA PHE A 93 -0.77 12.17 5.13
C PHE A 93 -0.90 12.65 6.58
N ASP A 94 -1.72 11.94 7.36
CA ASP A 94 -1.93 12.27 8.78
C ASP A 94 -0.82 11.65 9.64
N ALA A 95 -0.02 12.51 10.28
CA ALA A 95 1.06 12.08 11.18
C ALA A 95 0.54 11.35 12.44
N ALA A 96 -0.76 11.42 12.74
CA ALA A 96 -1.38 10.61 13.79
C ALA A 96 -1.59 9.15 13.33
N ASN A 97 -1.71 8.91 12.02
CA ASN A 97 -1.89 7.58 11.44
C ASN A 97 -0.56 6.96 10.95
N PHE A 98 0.34 7.78 10.38
CA PHE A 98 1.64 7.35 9.87
C PHE A 98 2.77 8.14 10.52
N ALA A 99 3.78 7.44 11.08
CA ALA A 99 4.91 8.12 11.70
C ALA A 99 5.76 8.88 10.67
N ALA A 100 6.28 10.06 11.04
CA ALA A 100 7.25 10.79 10.23
C ALA A 100 8.72 10.37 10.52
N THR A 101 8.91 9.20 11.13
CA THR A 101 10.22 8.63 11.43
C THR A 101 10.42 7.37 10.60
N PRO A 102 11.57 7.21 9.89
CA PRO A 102 11.82 6.05 9.05
C PRO A 102 11.72 4.73 9.82
N LYS A 103 11.05 3.76 9.22
CA LYS A 103 10.89 2.41 9.70
C LYS A 103 11.04 1.43 8.54
N GLN A 104 11.71 0.30 8.76
CA GLN A 104 11.96 -0.67 7.69
C GLN A 104 10.75 -1.54 7.36
N ASP A 105 9.86 -1.75 8.32
CA ASP A 105 8.76 -2.71 8.25
C ASP A 105 7.39 -2.13 8.68
N GLU A 106 7.29 -0.79 8.72
CA GLU A 106 6.04 -0.04 8.92
C GLU A 106 5.96 1.11 7.93
N PRO A 107 4.76 1.54 7.50
CA PRO A 107 4.60 2.76 6.71
C PRO A 107 5.08 3.99 7.48
N TYR A 108 5.74 4.90 6.78
CA TYR A 108 6.17 6.17 7.35
C TYR A 108 6.15 7.30 6.32
N ILE A 109 5.93 8.53 6.81
CA ILE A 109 5.96 9.73 5.98
C ILE A 109 7.42 10.14 5.76
N MET A 110 7.83 10.21 4.50
CA MET A 110 9.10 10.80 4.11
C MET A 110 8.90 12.25 3.71
N TRP A 111 9.82 13.13 4.16
CA TRP A 111 9.85 14.57 3.92
C TRP A 111 8.58 15.30 4.36
N ASP A 112 8.04 14.86 5.52
CA ASP A 112 6.86 15.44 6.17
C ASP A 112 6.92 16.98 6.19
N GLY A 113 5.79 17.61 5.84
CA GLY A 113 5.61 19.06 5.80
C GLY A 113 6.35 19.76 4.64
N THR A 114 6.97 19.03 3.72
CA THR A 114 7.55 19.60 2.50
C THR A 114 6.61 19.42 1.29
N PRO A 115 6.80 20.16 0.19
CA PRO A 115 6.06 19.91 -1.05
C PRO A 115 6.30 18.54 -1.68
N TYR A 116 7.24 17.78 -1.18
CA TYR A 116 7.66 16.47 -1.67
C TYR A 116 7.29 15.33 -0.73
N GLU A 117 6.46 15.61 0.27
CA GLU A 117 5.95 14.61 1.21
C GLU A 117 5.31 13.44 0.47
N HIS A 118 5.66 12.23 0.89
CA HIS A 118 5.08 10.99 0.38
C HIS A 118 5.12 9.90 1.44
N LEU A 119 4.26 8.88 1.28
CA LEU A 119 4.21 7.73 2.17
C LEU A 119 5.09 6.61 1.62
N MET A 120 6.03 6.15 2.42
CA MET A 120 6.84 4.94 2.21
C MET A 120 6.09 3.74 2.76
N VAL A 121 5.79 2.76 1.93
CA VAL A 121 4.96 1.59 2.29
C VAL A 121 5.76 0.31 2.05
N PRO A 122 6.45 -0.24 3.07
CA PRO A 122 7.14 -1.53 2.95
C PRO A 122 6.17 -2.64 2.58
N VAL A 123 6.56 -3.53 1.65
CA VAL A 123 5.70 -4.61 1.13
C VAL A 123 6.30 -6.00 1.32
N VAL A 124 7.25 -6.15 2.22
CA VAL A 124 7.82 -7.45 2.58
C VAL A 124 6.95 -8.10 3.64
N PRO A 125 6.27 -9.23 3.34
CA PRO A 125 5.43 -9.90 4.33
C PRO A 125 6.28 -10.45 5.47
N ILE A 126 5.65 -10.62 6.64
CA ILE A 126 6.30 -11.27 7.78
C ILE A 126 6.72 -12.71 7.42
N SER A 127 7.93 -13.09 7.79
CA SER A 127 8.40 -14.49 7.60
C SER A 127 7.79 -15.42 8.64
N GLN A 128 7.69 -16.71 8.30
CA GLN A 128 7.23 -17.76 9.22
C GLN A 128 8.09 -17.81 10.52
N GLU A 129 9.40 -17.64 10.41
CA GLU A 129 10.30 -17.58 11.55
C GLU A 129 10.00 -16.38 12.47
N ALA A 130 9.70 -15.23 11.87
CA ALA A 130 9.40 -14.00 12.60
C ALA A 130 8.02 -14.00 13.28
N MET A 131 7.07 -14.83 12.79
CA MET A 131 5.77 -15.04 13.45
C MET A 131 5.91 -15.81 14.78
N GLY A 132 6.88 -16.71 14.89
CA GLY A 132 7.08 -17.52 16.07
C GLY A 132 6.06 -18.65 16.23
N ASP A 133 5.93 -19.18 17.46
CA ASP A 133 5.02 -20.29 17.80
C ASP A 133 3.63 -19.75 18.19
N VAL A 134 2.82 -19.42 17.20
CA VAL A 134 1.43 -18.98 17.36
C VAL A 134 0.48 -19.94 16.63
N SER A 135 -0.83 -19.87 16.90
CA SER A 135 -1.81 -20.73 16.23
C SER A 135 -1.80 -20.56 14.71
N ALA A 136 -2.24 -21.59 13.98
CA ALA A 136 -2.32 -21.54 12.51
C ALA A 136 -3.25 -20.39 12.01
N GLU A 137 -4.33 -20.13 12.74
CA GLU A 137 -5.23 -19.02 12.46
C GLU A 137 -4.51 -17.66 12.61
N MET A 138 -3.79 -17.48 13.70
CA MET A 138 -3.02 -16.27 13.92
C MET A 138 -1.89 -16.10 12.90
N GLN A 139 -1.20 -17.17 12.51
CA GLN A 139 -0.21 -17.16 11.43
C GLN A 139 -0.82 -16.71 10.12
N ASN A 140 -2.01 -17.24 9.80
CA ASN A 140 -2.76 -16.84 8.61
C ASN A 140 -3.09 -15.35 8.63
N THR A 141 -3.71 -14.85 9.70
CA THR A 141 -4.05 -13.43 9.85
C THR A 141 -2.81 -12.53 9.75
N MET A 142 -1.71 -12.90 10.41
CA MET A 142 -0.45 -12.15 10.35
C MET A 142 0.19 -12.13 8.96
N SER A 143 -0.10 -13.10 8.10
CA SER A 143 0.44 -13.12 6.73
C SER A 143 -0.05 -11.97 5.85
N ALA A 144 -1.07 -11.23 6.29
CA ALA A 144 -1.60 -10.06 5.59
C ALA A 144 -0.61 -8.91 5.47
N GLY A 145 0.35 -8.75 6.37
CA GLY A 145 1.18 -7.54 6.43
C GLY A 145 2.65 -7.76 6.79
N PRO A 146 3.44 -6.67 6.80
CA PRO A 146 4.84 -6.70 7.22
C PRO A 146 4.98 -6.85 8.74
N ALA A 147 6.17 -7.31 9.19
CA ALA A 147 6.43 -7.66 10.58
C ALA A 147 6.17 -6.54 11.58
N GLY A 148 6.53 -5.30 11.25
CA GLY A 148 6.33 -4.14 12.15
C GLY A 148 4.85 -3.85 12.40
N ILE A 149 4.01 -4.09 11.40
CA ILE A 149 2.56 -3.95 11.54
C ILE A 149 1.99 -5.10 12.35
N VAL A 150 2.11 -6.35 11.86
CA VAL A 150 1.34 -7.47 12.40
C VAL A 150 1.75 -7.90 13.80
N LYS A 151 3.00 -7.66 14.22
CA LYS A 151 3.46 -7.96 15.57
C LYS A 151 2.82 -7.08 16.65
N ASN A 152 2.39 -5.88 16.28
CA ASN A 152 1.83 -4.89 17.19
C ASN A 152 0.36 -4.56 16.90
N ALA A 153 -0.23 -5.19 15.88
CA ALA A 153 -1.63 -5.01 15.50
C ALA A 153 -2.59 -5.77 16.43
N THR A 154 -3.83 -5.34 16.49
CA THR A 154 -4.92 -6.17 16.97
C THR A 154 -5.14 -7.30 15.96
N ILE A 155 -4.98 -8.55 16.39
CA ILE A 155 -5.22 -9.72 15.54
C ILE A 155 -6.57 -10.31 15.88
N MET A 156 -7.44 -10.31 14.89
CA MET A 156 -8.78 -10.91 14.98
C MET A 156 -8.72 -12.38 14.55
N GLY A 157 -9.56 -13.18 15.13
CA GLY A 157 -9.84 -14.55 14.73
C GLY A 157 -11.29 -14.73 14.34
N ASN A 158 -11.58 -15.85 13.68
CA ASN A 158 -12.93 -16.20 13.25
C ASN A 158 -13.87 -16.41 14.45
N PRO A 159 -15.19 -16.19 14.27
CA PRO A 159 -16.18 -16.51 15.29
C PRO A 159 -16.10 -17.98 15.71
N THR A 160 -16.19 -18.25 17.01
CA THR A 160 -16.20 -19.62 17.56
C THR A 160 -17.52 -20.35 17.33
N VAL A 161 -18.55 -19.62 16.93
CA VAL A 161 -19.88 -20.13 16.57
C VAL A 161 -20.37 -19.43 15.31
N GLU A 162 -21.13 -20.14 14.48
CA GLU A 162 -21.69 -19.57 13.25
C GLU A 162 -22.55 -18.34 13.54
N GLY A 163 -22.29 -17.24 12.83
CA GLY A 163 -22.97 -15.94 13.01
C GLY A 163 -22.57 -15.20 14.29
N GLY A 164 -21.55 -15.67 15.01
CA GLY A 164 -20.99 -15.00 16.19
C GLY A 164 -20.14 -13.80 15.81
N GLU A 165 -19.65 -13.08 16.83
CA GLU A 165 -18.69 -12.00 16.67
C GLU A 165 -17.27 -12.57 16.51
N MET A 166 -16.41 -11.86 15.78
CA MET A 166 -14.98 -12.15 15.72
C MET A 166 -14.36 -12.09 17.11
N VAL A 167 -13.33 -12.90 17.34
CA VAL A 167 -12.61 -12.94 18.61
C VAL A 167 -11.28 -12.21 18.49
N VAL A 168 -10.85 -11.53 19.56
CA VAL A 168 -9.51 -10.92 19.61
C VAL A 168 -8.51 -12.01 20.03
N LEU A 169 -7.57 -12.35 19.15
CA LEU A 169 -6.48 -13.29 19.43
C LEU A 169 -5.27 -12.57 20.04
N GLN A 170 -5.06 -11.30 19.69
CA GLN A 170 -4.03 -10.42 20.22
C GLN A 170 -4.55 -8.99 20.29
N GLU A 171 -4.38 -8.34 21.44
CA GLU A 171 -4.61 -6.89 21.56
C GLU A 171 -3.41 -6.13 20.94
N GLY A 172 -3.71 -5.14 20.12
CA GLY A 172 -2.71 -4.31 19.44
C GLY A 172 -2.38 -3.02 20.16
N THR A 173 -1.28 -2.40 19.74
CA THR A 173 -0.79 -1.12 20.30
C THR A 173 -0.47 -0.06 19.24
N ASN A 174 -0.53 -0.43 17.95
CA ASN A 174 -0.14 0.43 16.82
C ASN A 174 -1.32 1.00 16.01
N GLY A 175 -2.56 0.72 16.43
CA GLY A 175 -3.78 1.19 15.76
C GLY A 175 -4.20 0.34 14.55
N TRP A 176 -3.40 -0.65 14.13
CA TRP A 176 -3.75 -1.56 13.05
C TRP A 176 -4.61 -2.71 13.55
N ILE A 177 -5.56 -3.15 12.71
CA ILE A 177 -6.43 -4.30 12.96
C ILE A 177 -6.26 -5.27 11.81
N CYS A 178 -5.90 -6.52 12.10
CA CYS A 178 -5.77 -7.58 11.11
C CYS A 178 -6.89 -8.60 11.26
N TYR A 179 -7.53 -8.92 10.15
CA TYR A 179 -8.64 -9.84 10.03
C TYR A 179 -8.22 -11.15 9.39
N PRO A 180 -8.78 -12.29 9.82
CA PRO A 180 -8.47 -13.60 9.26
C PRO A 180 -9.05 -13.75 7.85
N ASP A 181 -8.60 -14.80 7.18
CA ASP A 181 -9.16 -15.30 5.94
C ASP A 181 -10.67 -15.50 6.01
N ARG A 182 -11.36 -15.18 4.93
CA ARG A 182 -12.82 -15.36 4.77
C ARG A 182 -13.13 -16.77 4.27
N ALA A 183 -13.76 -17.60 5.09
CA ALA A 183 -14.09 -18.97 4.73
C ALA A 183 -15.05 -19.12 3.53
N VAL A 184 -15.67 -18.03 3.07
CA VAL A 184 -16.64 -18.03 1.96
C VAL A 184 -16.00 -17.81 0.60
N SER A 185 -14.79 -17.28 0.55
CA SER A 185 -14.00 -17.04 -0.67
C SER A 185 -13.10 -18.23 -0.96
N PRO A 186 -12.71 -18.47 -2.23
CA PRO A 186 -11.76 -19.54 -2.59
C PRO A 186 -10.31 -19.18 -2.34
N GLY A 187 -10.01 -17.89 -2.15
CA GLY A 187 -8.68 -17.37 -1.92
C GLY A 187 -8.28 -17.41 -0.45
N ASN A 188 -7.07 -16.93 -0.16
CA ASN A 188 -6.61 -16.65 1.17
C ASN A 188 -6.60 -15.12 1.33
N ASP A 189 -7.56 -14.58 2.07
CA ASP A 189 -7.93 -13.15 2.11
C ASP A 189 -7.65 -12.47 3.46
N PRO A 190 -6.58 -12.77 4.22
CA PRO A 190 -6.31 -12.03 5.44
C PRO A 190 -5.95 -10.58 5.10
N GLN A 191 -6.42 -9.65 5.91
CA GLN A 191 -6.33 -8.22 5.67
C GLN A 191 -5.90 -7.48 6.93
N CYS A 192 -4.98 -6.51 6.81
CA CYS A 192 -4.64 -5.59 7.90
C CYS A 192 -4.99 -4.16 7.49
N ASN A 193 -5.81 -3.48 8.28
CA ASN A 193 -6.26 -2.11 8.06
C ASN A 193 -5.62 -1.16 9.05
N ASP A 194 -5.25 0.02 8.60
CA ASP A 194 -5.02 1.16 9.51
C ASP A 194 -6.36 1.69 10.06
N THR A 195 -6.30 2.64 10.99
CA THR A 195 -7.52 3.18 11.63
C THR A 195 -8.46 3.88 10.65
N ILE A 196 -7.93 4.47 9.59
CA ILE A 196 -8.72 5.21 8.58
C ILE A 196 -9.43 4.21 7.66
N SER A 197 -8.69 3.22 7.16
CA SER A 197 -9.24 2.17 6.29
C SER A 197 -10.27 1.33 7.02
N ASP A 198 -9.99 0.94 8.26
CA ASP A 198 -10.91 0.15 9.06
C ASP A 198 -12.23 0.88 9.28
N ALA A 199 -12.16 2.15 9.70
CA ALA A 199 -13.34 2.99 9.86
C ALA A 199 -14.10 3.22 8.53
N GLY A 200 -13.37 3.40 7.41
CA GLY A 200 -13.95 3.58 6.08
C GLY A 200 -14.73 2.35 5.62
N PHE A 201 -14.17 1.17 5.73
CA PHE A 201 -14.85 -0.07 5.39
C PHE A 201 -16.03 -0.37 6.34
N ALA A 202 -15.85 -0.18 7.64
CA ALA A 202 -16.93 -0.36 8.63
C ALA A 202 -18.10 0.59 8.41
N ALA A 203 -17.82 1.83 7.99
CA ALA A 203 -18.87 2.81 7.65
C ALA A 203 -19.51 2.55 6.27
N GLY A 204 -18.92 1.70 5.42
CA GLY A 204 -19.32 1.53 4.04
C GLY A 204 -19.05 2.74 3.14
N ALA A 205 -18.02 3.54 3.46
CA ALA A 205 -17.80 4.86 2.86
C ALA A 205 -16.30 5.24 2.80
N THR A 206 -15.53 4.59 1.90
CA THR A 206 -14.09 4.86 1.76
C THR A 206 -13.80 6.18 1.03
N ARG A 207 -14.71 6.67 0.19
CA ARG A 207 -14.57 7.98 -0.49
C ARG A 207 -14.74 9.19 0.44
N THR A 208 -15.28 8.97 1.62
CA THR A 208 -15.53 10.04 2.62
C THR A 208 -14.60 9.95 3.82
N VAL A 209 -13.52 9.16 3.73
CA VAL A 209 -12.48 9.13 4.77
C VAL A 209 -11.88 10.52 5.00
N PRO A 210 -11.50 10.86 6.24
CA PRO A 210 -10.98 12.21 6.57
C PRO A 210 -9.56 12.45 6.03
N SER A 211 -8.78 11.41 5.83
CA SER A 211 -7.42 11.42 5.30
C SER A 211 -7.14 10.11 4.54
N ALA A 212 -5.95 10.01 3.95
CA ALA A 212 -5.53 8.79 3.27
C ALA A 212 -5.47 7.60 4.24
N GLY A 213 -5.98 6.45 3.79
CA GLY A 213 -5.96 5.19 4.51
C GLY A 213 -5.31 4.07 3.71
N LEU A 214 -4.75 3.09 4.40
CA LEU A 214 -3.98 2.00 3.83
C LEU A 214 -4.38 0.66 4.42
N SER A 215 -4.50 -0.35 3.54
CA SER A 215 -4.67 -1.74 3.94
C SER A 215 -3.65 -2.64 3.25
N TYR A 216 -3.27 -3.70 3.93
CA TYR A 216 -2.39 -4.74 3.43
C TYR A 216 -3.15 -6.04 3.20
N MET A 217 -2.92 -6.68 2.04
CA MET A 217 -3.32 -8.05 1.73
C MET A 217 -2.14 -8.77 1.05
N LEU A 218 -1.02 -8.94 1.77
CA LEU A 218 0.21 -9.50 1.19
C LEU A 218 0.13 -11.01 0.96
N ALA A 219 -0.87 -11.68 1.50
CA ALA A 219 -1.17 -13.08 1.15
C ALA A 219 -1.98 -13.24 -0.15
N GLY A 220 -2.38 -12.13 -0.76
CA GLY A 220 -3.33 -12.11 -1.87
C GLY A 220 -4.78 -12.01 -1.40
N GLY A 221 -5.71 -12.30 -2.29
CA GLY A 221 -7.13 -12.29 -2.00
C GLY A 221 -8.00 -12.74 -3.15
N SER A 222 -9.29 -12.82 -2.92
CA SER A 222 -10.29 -13.02 -3.96
C SER A 222 -11.57 -12.25 -3.66
N ASP A 223 -12.14 -11.66 -4.71
CA ASP A 223 -13.34 -10.84 -4.63
C ASP A 223 -14.45 -11.37 -5.53
N GLU A 224 -15.68 -11.13 -5.12
CA GLU A 224 -16.90 -11.53 -5.81
C GLU A 224 -17.14 -10.71 -7.08
N SER A 225 -16.78 -9.40 -7.02
CA SER A 225 -17.08 -8.44 -8.10
C SER A 225 -16.16 -7.22 -8.01
N ASN A 226 -15.68 -6.73 -9.15
CA ASN A 226 -14.94 -5.47 -9.24
C ASN A 226 -15.88 -4.23 -9.29
N THR A 227 -17.19 -4.42 -9.41
CA THR A 227 -18.15 -3.33 -9.61
C THR A 227 -19.22 -3.24 -8.54
N ASP A 228 -19.54 -4.34 -7.85
CA ASP A 228 -20.57 -4.42 -6.81
C ASP A 228 -19.95 -4.83 -5.47
N PRO A 229 -19.76 -3.89 -4.53
CA PRO A 229 -19.20 -4.17 -3.21
C PRO A 229 -20.13 -5.02 -2.32
N MET A 230 -21.40 -5.21 -2.70
CA MET A 230 -22.39 -5.98 -1.96
C MET A 230 -22.63 -7.36 -2.57
N ALA A 231 -21.88 -7.75 -3.59
CA ALA A 231 -21.97 -9.07 -4.18
C ALA A 231 -21.64 -10.15 -3.13
N SER A 232 -22.41 -11.21 -3.08
CA SER A 232 -22.19 -12.37 -2.20
C SER A 232 -21.58 -13.57 -2.92
N GLY A 233 -21.17 -13.38 -4.17
CA GLY A 233 -20.55 -14.36 -5.05
C GLY A 233 -20.46 -13.82 -6.47
N PRO A 234 -19.63 -14.41 -7.34
CA PRO A 234 -19.53 -14.01 -8.74
C PRO A 234 -20.88 -14.04 -9.46
N ALA A 235 -21.06 -13.11 -10.42
CA ALA A 235 -22.25 -13.11 -11.26
C ALA A 235 -22.33 -14.39 -12.10
N ALA A 236 -23.54 -14.73 -12.58
CA ALA A 236 -23.75 -15.95 -13.34
C ALA A 236 -22.86 -16.00 -14.60
N GLY A 237 -21.94 -16.95 -14.63
CA GLY A 237 -20.96 -17.14 -15.72
C GLY A 237 -19.65 -16.40 -15.52
N GLU A 238 -19.47 -15.68 -14.42
CA GLU A 238 -18.21 -15.08 -14.02
C GLU A 238 -17.48 -15.95 -12.97
N GLU A 239 -16.19 -15.77 -12.86
CA GLU A 239 -15.35 -16.43 -11.88
C GLU A 239 -14.97 -15.44 -10.77
N TRP A 240 -14.47 -15.95 -9.64
CA TRP A 240 -13.89 -15.14 -8.60
C TRP A 240 -12.70 -14.35 -9.14
N ILE A 241 -12.61 -13.10 -8.76
CA ILE A 241 -11.45 -12.24 -9.06
C ILE A 241 -10.34 -12.64 -8.10
N SER A 242 -9.28 -13.23 -8.62
CA SER A 242 -8.08 -13.54 -7.83
C SER A 242 -7.10 -12.38 -7.92
N THR A 243 -6.77 -11.80 -6.78
CA THR A 243 -5.81 -10.70 -6.67
C THR A 243 -4.54 -11.20 -5.97
N PRO A 244 -3.36 -11.03 -6.57
CA PRO A 244 -2.08 -11.38 -5.91
C PRO A 244 -1.83 -10.49 -4.70
N SER A 245 -0.65 -10.63 -4.05
CA SER A 245 -0.22 -9.70 -3.00
C SER A 245 -0.46 -8.25 -3.41
N HIS A 246 -1.15 -7.48 -2.59
CA HIS A 246 -1.51 -6.10 -2.92
C HIS A 246 -1.70 -5.23 -1.68
N LEU A 247 -1.74 -3.92 -1.94
CA LEU A 247 -2.21 -2.91 -1.02
C LEU A 247 -3.57 -2.40 -1.50
N MET A 248 -4.41 -1.97 -0.57
CA MET A 248 -5.57 -1.15 -0.86
C MET A 248 -5.32 0.26 -0.33
N PHE A 249 -5.53 1.26 -1.17
CA PHE A 249 -5.30 2.65 -0.82
C PHE A 249 -6.57 3.45 -1.06
N MET A 250 -6.94 4.28 -0.10
CA MET A 250 -8.09 5.15 -0.17
C MET A 250 -7.70 6.59 0.15
N VAL A 251 -8.37 7.52 -0.51
CA VAL A 251 -8.14 8.95 -0.32
C VAL A 251 -9.48 9.69 -0.28
N PRO A 252 -9.56 10.83 0.41
CA PRO A 252 -10.75 11.67 0.39
C PRO A 252 -11.18 12.01 -1.05
N GLY A 253 -12.45 11.75 -1.38
CA GLY A 253 -12.99 12.01 -2.70
C GLY A 253 -12.81 10.91 -3.75
N GLY A 254 -12.00 9.88 -3.46
CA GLY A 254 -11.79 8.72 -4.34
C GLY A 254 -10.86 8.99 -5.52
N PHE A 255 -11.04 8.26 -6.63
CA PHE A 255 -10.10 8.20 -7.75
C PHE A 255 -10.76 8.59 -9.09
N ASP A 256 -9.95 9.08 -10.04
CA ASP A 256 -10.42 9.42 -11.39
C ASP A 256 -9.98 8.32 -12.38
N THR A 257 -10.94 7.75 -13.09
CA THR A 257 -10.74 6.72 -14.12
C THR A 257 -9.90 7.16 -15.31
N LYS A 258 -9.60 8.47 -15.43
CA LYS A 258 -8.62 8.96 -16.41
C LYS A 258 -7.18 8.58 -16.09
N PHE A 259 -6.88 8.34 -14.82
CA PHE A 259 -5.51 8.08 -14.34
C PHE A 259 -5.32 6.65 -13.91
N PHE A 260 -6.36 6.01 -13.38
CA PHE A 260 -6.32 4.61 -12.96
C PHE A 260 -7.38 3.81 -13.71
N THR A 261 -6.98 2.65 -14.22
CA THR A 261 -7.91 1.73 -14.89
C THR A 261 -8.91 1.13 -13.91
N THR A 262 -10.04 0.65 -14.42
CA THR A 262 -10.97 -0.23 -13.70
C THR A 262 -10.79 -1.70 -14.10
N ASP A 263 -9.84 -2.00 -14.98
CA ASP A 263 -9.54 -3.36 -15.42
C ASP A 263 -8.62 -4.05 -14.43
N HIS A 264 -9.19 -4.95 -13.62
CA HIS A 264 -8.47 -5.76 -12.63
C HIS A 264 -7.46 -6.74 -13.25
N MET A 265 -7.59 -7.04 -14.55
CA MET A 265 -6.65 -7.91 -15.29
C MET A 265 -5.47 -7.15 -15.90
N SER A 266 -5.41 -5.82 -15.73
CA SER A 266 -4.39 -4.97 -16.35
C SER A 266 -2.96 -5.25 -15.86
N GLY A 267 -2.80 -5.82 -14.66
CA GLY A 267 -1.51 -5.95 -13.97
C GLY A 267 -0.98 -4.63 -13.38
N TYR A 268 -1.73 -3.53 -13.48
CA TYR A 268 -1.42 -2.21 -12.93
C TYR A 268 -2.33 -1.87 -11.75
N PRO A 269 -2.03 -0.81 -10.98
CA PRO A 269 -2.99 -0.27 -10.01
C PRO A 269 -4.33 0.04 -10.69
N TYR A 270 -5.42 -0.45 -10.09
CA TYR A 270 -6.76 -0.31 -10.64
C TYR A 270 -7.76 0.08 -9.57
N ILE A 271 -8.84 0.75 -9.99
CA ILE A 271 -9.92 1.14 -9.10
C ILE A 271 -10.87 -0.05 -8.94
N MET A 272 -11.03 -0.52 -7.72
CA MET A 272 -12.09 -1.45 -7.34
C MET A 272 -13.33 -0.67 -6.89
N TRP A 273 -14.51 -1.15 -7.28
CA TRP A 273 -15.83 -0.59 -6.99
C TRP A 273 -15.96 0.87 -7.40
N ALA A 274 -15.41 1.21 -8.58
CA ALA A 274 -15.39 2.55 -9.13
C ALA A 274 -16.78 3.22 -9.10
N GLY A 275 -16.83 4.46 -8.59
CA GLY A 275 -18.05 5.25 -8.50
C GLY A 275 -18.95 4.93 -7.31
N THR A 276 -18.62 3.92 -6.49
CA THR A 276 -19.33 3.63 -5.23
C THR A 276 -18.69 4.36 -4.05
N ASP A 277 -19.37 4.36 -2.91
CA ASP A 277 -18.81 4.91 -1.67
C ASP A 277 -17.66 4.06 -1.10
N LEU A 278 -17.53 2.80 -1.51
CA LEU A 278 -16.47 1.87 -1.12
C LEU A 278 -15.29 1.85 -2.10
N GLU A 279 -15.26 2.76 -3.07
CA GLU A 279 -14.19 2.88 -4.06
C GLU A 279 -12.81 3.02 -3.42
N HIS A 280 -11.87 2.20 -3.85
CA HIS A 280 -10.46 2.25 -3.46
C HIS A 280 -9.57 1.79 -4.61
N ILE A 281 -8.27 2.05 -4.52
CA ILE A 281 -7.32 1.54 -5.51
C ILE A 281 -6.62 0.29 -4.98
N MET A 282 -6.58 -0.74 -5.82
CA MET A 282 -5.82 -1.96 -5.65
C MET A 282 -4.43 -1.75 -6.25
N ILE A 283 -3.38 -1.99 -5.49
CA ILE A 283 -1.98 -1.81 -5.90
C ILE A 283 -1.27 -3.16 -5.79
N PRO A 284 -1.18 -3.94 -6.88
CA PRO A 284 -0.45 -5.21 -6.89
C PRO A 284 1.03 -5.01 -6.53
N VAL A 285 1.59 -5.88 -5.69
CA VAL A 285 3.00 -5.82 -5.23
C VAL A 285 3.76 -7.12 -5.52
N VAL A 286 3.39 -7.78 -6.59
CA VAL A 286 4.10 -8.97 -7.08
C VAL A 286 5.27 -8.57 -7.97
N ASP A 287 6.26 -9.46 -8.07
CA ASP A 287 7.29 -9.38 -9.10
C ASP A 287 6.61 -9.30 -10.48
N MET A 288 6.54 -8.09 -11.03
CA MET A 288 6.02 -7.90 -12.39
C MET A 288 6.97 -8.67 -13.31
N PRO A 289 6.49 -9.65 -14.11
CA PRO A 289 7.35 -10.28 -15.10
C PRO A 289 7.84 -9.18 -16.04
N MET A 290 9.15 -8.95 -16.04
CA MET A 290 9.78 -8.06 -17.01
C MET A 290 9.78 -8.80 -18.35
N GLU A 291 8.73 -8.59 -19.16
CA GLU A 291 8.72 -9.02 -20.57
C GLU A 291 9.57 -8.12 -21.45
#